data_5077932bf002ce339d3dc6749d9bba7f
#
_entry.id   5077932bf002ce339d3dc6749d9bba7f
#
_cell.length_a   1.000
_cell.length_b   1.000
_cell.length_c   1.000
_cell.angle_alpha   90.00
_cell.angle_beta   90.00
_cell.angle_gamma   90.00
#
_symmetry.space_group_name_H-M   'P 1'
#
loop_
_entity.id
_entity.type
_entity.pdbx_description
1 polymer ?
#
loop_
_entity_poly.entity_id
_entity_poly.type
_entity_poly.pdbx_seq_one_letter_code
_entity_poly.pdbx_strand_id
1 'polypeptide(L)'
;EKGAYTDRAELWLEVAAPHKWSAETPHLYRLTLTLLDEQDEPIESEAHDVGFRAVEIKGGLLRVNGQPLLIRGANRHEHDPAWGHVVTPAAREQDLRVMKQHNFNAVRCSHYPNHPEFYRLCDRLGLYVVDEANLETHGMTPMGRLAQDPAWSNAFLERVTRMVARDFNHPSIIIWSLGNESGYGPAHDAMYQWVKRADPSRAVQYEGGGADTPATDIICPMYARTHQDQPFPAVTKWALAKWIGLPDEHRPLILCEYAHAMGNSRGGYAHYWQAFRDHPRLQGGFVWDWVDQGLDKYTADGRHYWGYGGDFGDVQNDRQFCCNGLLFPDRTPHPALC
;
A
#
# COMPACT_ATOMS: atom_id res chain seq x y z
N GLU A 1 -4.68 -36.51 -35.48
CA GLU A 1 -5.23 -35.68 -34.40
C GLU A 1 -4.35 -34.43 -34.28
N LYS A 2 -4.87 -33.26 -34.57
CA LYS A 2 -4.18 -32.00 -34.31
C LYS A 2 -4.13 -31.83 -32.79
N GLY A 3 -2.97 -32.05 -32.16
CA GLY A 3 -2.78 -31.75 -30.73
C GLY A 3 -3.14 -30.31 -30.46
N ALA A 4 -3.89 -30.07 -29.37
CA ALA A 4 -4.09 -28.74 -28.86
C ALA A 4 -2.73 -28.21 -28.43
N TYR A 5 -2.17 -27.24 -29.14
CA TYR A 5 -0.99 -26.53 -28.71
C TYR A 5 -1.38 -25.72 -27.46
N THR A 6 -0.79 -26.03 -26.33
CA THR A 6 -0.88 -25.19 -25.14
C THR A 6 0.35 -24.28 -25.15
N ASP A 7 0.12 -22.99 -25.09
CA ASP A 7 1.14 -21.94 -24.91
C ASP A 7 1.57 -21.78 -23.43
N ARG A 8 1.17 -22.73 -22.58
CA ARG A 8 1.37 -22.70 -21.15
C ARG A 8 2.00 -24.00 -20.64
N ALA A 9 3.08 -23.87 -19.89
CA ALA A 9 3.69 -24.95 -19.11
C ALA A 9 3.60 -24.65 -17.60
N GLU A 10 3.35 -25.68 -16.81
CA GLU A 10 3.43 -25.59 -15.34
C GLU A 10 4.63 -26.42 -14.88
N LEU A 11 5.53 -25.78 -14.14
CA LEU A 11 6.73 -26.38 -13.61
C LEU A 11 6.66 -26.39 -12.07
N TRP A 12 7.03 -27.51 -11.49
CA TRP A 12 7.08 -27.67 -10.04
C TRP A 12 8.51 -27.98 -9.60
N LEU A 13 9.02 -27.16 -8.69
CA LEU A 13 10.34 -27.35 -8.10
C LEU A 13 10.22 -27.33 -6.58
N GLU A 14 10.64 -28.40 -5.93
CA GLU A 14 10.74 -28.44 -4.48
C GLU A 14 12.06 -27.82 -4.02
N VAL A 15 11.96 -26.83 -3.12
CA VAL A 15 13.10 -26.21 -2.47
C VAL A 15 13.08 -26.56 -0.98
N ALA A 16 13.97 -27.45 -0.57
CA ALA A 16 14.04 -27.93 0.80
C ALA A 16 14.55 -26.85 1.76
N ALA A 17 13.78 -26.54 2.82
CA ALA A 17 14.13 -25.60 3.89
C ALA A 17 14.68 -24.25 3.41
N PRO A 18 13.96 -23.51 2.56
CA PRO A 18 14.48 -22.26 2.01
C PRO A 18 14.66 -21.21 3.11
N HIS A 19 15.67 -20.34 2.95
CA HIS A 19 15.77 -19.13 3.74
C HIS A 19 14.55 -18.26 3.46
N LYS A 20 13.78 -17.95 4.50
CA LYS A 20 12.54 -17.20 4.35
C LYS A 20 12.82 -15.70 4.20
N TRP A 21 12.10 -15.09 3.29
CA TRP A 21 12.09 -13.64 3.12
C TRP A 21 11.27 -12.95 4.23
N SER A 22 11.80 -11.88 4.78
CA SER A 22 11.07 -10.92 5.62
C SER A 22 11.67 -9.53 5.44
N ALA A 23 11.00 -8.47 5.95
CA ALA A 23 11.55 -7.11 5.91
C ALA A 23 12.87 -6.96 6.71
N GLU A 24 13.12 -7.83 7.69
CA GLU A 24 14.37 -7.83 8.47
C GLU A 24 15.46 -8.71 7.81
N THR A 25 15.05 -9.74 7.08
CA THR A 25 15.95 -10.66 6.38
C THR A 25 15.44 -10.90 4.96
N PRO A 26 15.68 -9.95 4.03
CA PRO A 26 15.10 -9.98 2.68
C PRO A 26 15.85 -10.94 1.75
N HIS A 27 15.80 -12.23 2.09
CA HIS A 27 16.51 -13.25 1.34
C HIS A 27 15.78 -13.58 0.02
N LEU A 28 16.48 -13.43 -1.09
CA LEU A 28 15.98 -13.70 -2.43
C LEU A 28 16.79 -14.82 -3.11
N TYR A 29 16.09 -15.61 -3.90
CA TYR A 29 16.65 -16.61 -4.78
C TYR A 29 16.51 -16.15 -6.23
N ARG A 30 17.45 -16.54 -7.08
CA ARG A 30 17.37 -16.29 -8.51
C ARG A 30 16.76 -17.52 -9.19
N LEU A 31 15.55 -17.36 -9.74
CA LEU A 31 14.94 -18.32 -10.65
C LEU A 31 15.35 -17.97 -12.08
N THR A 32 15.91 -18.92 -12.80
CA THR A 32 16.18 -18.79 -14.24
C THR A 32 15.32 -19.80 -14.99
N LEU A 33 14.58 -19.32 -15.98
CA LEU A 33 13.78 -20.10 -16.89
C LEU A 33 14.45 -20.03 -18.26
N THR A 34 14.75 -21.19 -18.86
CA THR A 34 15.37 -21.27 -20.20
C THR A 34 14.45 -22.05 -21.11
N LEU A 35 14.05 -21.42 -22.22
CA LEU A 35 13.37 -22.08 -23.31
C LEU A 35 14.41 -22.73 -24.21
N LEU A 36 14.25 -24.03 -24.49
CA LEU A 36 15.14 -24.81 -25.36
C LEU A 36 14.42 -25.15 -26.65
N ASP A 37 15.16 -25.33 -27.70
CA ASP A 37 14.65 -25.89 -28.96
C ASP A 37 14.57 -27.44 -28.91
N GLU A 38 14.21 -28.06 -30.03
CA GLU A 38 14.12 -29.54 -30.18
C GLU A 38 15.47 -30.24 -30.07
N GLN A 39 16.57 -29.51 -30.13
CA GLN A 39 17.97 -30.00 -30.02
C GLN A 39 18.58 -29.70 -28.64
N ASP A 40 17.77 -29.24 -27.65
CA ASP A 40 18.17 -28.81 -26.32
C ASP A 40 19.09 -27.57 -26.30
N GLU A 41 19.10 -26.77 -27.38
CA GLU A 41 19.86 -25.52 -27.43
C GLU A 41 18.99 -24.34 -26.88
N PRO A 42 19.58 -23.42 -26.10
CA PRO A 42 18.87 -22.30 -25.55
C PRO A 42 18.35 -21.32 -26.60
N ILE A 43 17.03 -21.07 -26.62
CA ILE A 43 16.37 -20.04 -27.44
C ILE A 43 16.33 -18.73 -26.69
N GLU A 44 15.88 -18.76 -25.42
CA GLU A 44 15.65 -17.59 -24.56
C GLU A 44 15.82 -17.96 -23.10
N SER A 45 16.28 -17.00 -22.29
CA SER A 45 16.35 -17.16 -20.84
C SER A 45 15.83 -15.93 -20.14
N GLU A 46 14.95 -16.15 -19.17
CA GLU A 46 14.47 -15.11 -18.25
C GLU A 46 14.90 -15.41 -16.82
N ALA A 47 15.14 -14.35 -16.05
CA ALA A 47 15.57 -14.49 -14.66
C ALA A 47 14.75 -13.59 -13.75
N HIS A 48 14.24 -14.18 -12.66
CA HIS A 48 13.39 -13.52 -11.68
C HIS A 48 13.94 -13.71 -10.27
N ASP A 49 13.83 -12.66 -9.44
CA ASP A 49 14.10 -12.79 -8.02
C ASP A 49 12.85 -13.31 -7.31
N VAL A 50 13.01 -14.34 -6.48
CA VAL A 50 11.91 -15.02 -5.77
C VAL A 50 12.22 -15.08 -4.29
N GLY A 51 11.26 -14.70 -3.45
CA GLY A 51 11.35 -14.80 -2.00
C GLY A 51 10.31 -15.78 -1.42
N PHE A 52 10.76 -16.68 -0.58
CA PHE A 52 9.89 -17.64 0.11
C PHE A 52 9.38 -17.04 1.42
N ARG A 53 8.09 -16.87 1.53
CA ARG A 53 7.45 -16.42 2.78
C ARG A 53 6.02 -16.96 2.87
N ALA A 54 5.47 -16.99 4.07
CA ALA A 54 4.06 -17.25 4.33
C ALA A 54 3.43 -16.02 4.96
N VAL A 55 2.26 -15.60 4.46
CA VAL A 55 1.42 -14.56 5.06
C VAL A 55 0.12 -15.22 5.50
N GLU A 56 -0.29 -14.99 6.72
CA GLU A 56 -1.52 -15.58 7.26
C GLU A 56 -2.18 -14.63 8.26
N ILE A 57 -3.51 -14.74 8.39
CA ILE A 57 -4.25 -14.18 9.52
C ILE A 57 -4.60 -15.34 10.44
N LYS A 58 -4.08 -15.30 11.66
CA LYS A 58 -4.30 -16.35 12.66
C LYS A 58 -4.42 -15.77 14.06
N GLY A 59 -5.50 -16.14 14.76
CA GLY A 59 -5.79 -15.61 16.08
C GLY A 59 -5.98 -14.10 16.12
N GLY A 60 -6.59 -13.52 15.07
CA GLY A 60 -6.83 -12.09 14.95
C GLY A 60 -5.58 -11.26 14.59
N LEU A 61 -4.49 -11.89 14.20
CA LEU A 61 -3.22 -11.24 13.90
C LEU A 61 -2.76 -11.56 12.47
N LEU A 62 -2.34 -10.53 11.74
CA LEU A 62 -1.55 -10.68 10.53
C LEU A 62 -0.14 -11.16 10.91
N ARG A 63 0.31 -12.22 10.27
CA ARG A 63 1.61 -12.85 10.52
C ARG A 63 2.40 -13.00 9.24
N VAL A 64 3.70 -12.85 9.35
CA VAL A 64 4.65 -13.22 8.30
C VAL A 64 5.57 -14.31 8.86
N ASN A 65 5.65 -15.45 8.17
CA ASN A 65 6.40 -16.62 8.60
C ASN A 65 6.03 -17.11 10.02
N GLY A 66 4.75 -17.01 10.38
CA GLY A 66 4.22 -17.39 11.69
C GLY A 66 4.42 -16.35 12.79
N GLN A 67 5.18 -15.27 12.57
CA GLN A 67 5.41 -14.22 13.56
C GLN A 67 4.41 -13.08 13.40
N PRO A 68 3.78 -12.60 14.49
CA PRO A 68 2.93 -11.42 14.46
C PRO A 68 3.70 -10.20 13.92
N LEU A 69 3.05 -9.43 13.07
CA LEU A 69 3.64 -8.26 12.48
C LEU A 69 3.18 -6.99 13.21
N LEU A 70 4.11 -6.09 13.49
CA LEU A 70 3.81 -4.70 13.90
C LEU A 70 4.23 -3.77 12.76
N ILE A 71 3.26 -3.13 12.13
CA ILE A 71 3.47 -2.19 11.03
C ILE A 71 4.00 -0.86 11.56
N ARG A 72 5.16 -0.47 11.09
CA ARG A 72 5.77 0.85 11.21
C ARG A 72 5.83 1.42 9.79
N GLY A 73 4.68 1.85 9.29
CA GLY A 73 4.48 2.18 7.89
C GLY A 73 4.28 3.66 7.62
N ALA A 74 4.48 4.04 6.35
CA ALA A 74 4.06 5.32 5.80
C ALA A 74 3.32 5.11 4.47
N ASN A 75 2.37 6.00 4.19
CA ASN A 75 1.78 6.16 2.87
C ASN A 75 2.78 6.88 1.97
N ARG A 76 2.88 6.49 0.71
CA ARG A 76 3.82 7.10 -0.22
C ARG A 76 3.20 7.34 -1.57
N HIS A 77 3.24 8.61 -2.02
CA HIS A 77 3.04 8.98 -3.40
C HIS A 77 4.33 8.84 -4.22
N GLU A 78 4.25 8.48 -5.50
CA GLU A 78 5.35 8.69 -6.43
C GLU A 78 5.46 10.18 -6.72
N HIS A 79 6.49 10.84 -6.19
CA HIS A 79 6.68 12.29 -6.33
C HIS A 79 8.16 12.65 -6.46
N ASP A 80 8.40 13.55 -7.39
CA ASP A 80 9.68 14.24 -7.62
C ASP A 80 9.42 15.75 -7.75
N PRO A 81 10.16 16.63 -7.06
CA PRO A 81 9.87 18.05 -7.07
C PRO A 81 10.06 18.72 -8.42
N ALA A 82 10.92 18.16 -9.30
CA ALA A 82 11.14 18.70 -10.64
C ALA A 82 10.17 18.11 -11.69
N TRP A 83 9.72 16.85 -11.50
CA TRP A 83 9.03 16.08 -12.53
C TRP A 83 7.65 15.55 -12.12
N GLY A 84 7.16 15.89 -10.92
CA GLY A 84 5.86 15.44 -10.43
C GLY A 84 5.83 13.92 -10.22
N HIS A 85 4.97 13.21 -10.94
CA HIS A 85 4.85 11.75 -10.85
C HIS A 85 5.93 10.95 -11.61
N VAL A 86 6.85 11.62 -12.30
CA VAL A 86 7.97 10.95 -12.98
C VAL A 86 9.15 10.84 -12.01
N VAL A 87 9.24 9.72 -11.33
CA VAL A 87 10.27 9.48 -10.30
C VAL A 87 11.44 8.71 -10.90
N THR A 88 12.66 9.21 -10.71
CA THR A 88 13.87 8.52 -11.17
C THR A 88 14.14 7.25 -10.35
N PRO A 89 14.86 6.24 -10.89
CA PRO A 89 15.28 5.07 -10.13
C PRO A 89 16.06 5.44 -8.85
N ALA A 90 16.94 6.43 -8.92
CA ALA A 90 17.74 6.89 -7.78
C ALA A 90 16.88 7.53 -6.69
N ALA A 91 15.90 8.38 -7.05
CA ALA A 91 15.00 9.02 -6.09
C ALA A 91 14.10 7.99 -5.40
N ARG A 92 13.63 6.98 -6.17
CA ARG A 92 12.84 5.86 -5.62
C ARG A 92 13.63 5.03 -4.63
N GLU A 93 14.87 4.68 -4.96
CA GLU A 93 15.75 3.96 -4.05
C GLU A 93 16.09 4.78 -2.81
N GLN A 94 16.32 6.10 -2.95
CA GLN A 94 16.55 7.01 -1.83
C GLN A 94 15.40 6.99 -0.83
N ASP A 95 14.15 7.11 -1.28
CA ASP A 95 12.97 7.04 -0.40
C ASP A 95 12.99 5.78 0.47
N LEU A 96 13.18 4.61 -0.17
CA LEU A 96 13.16 3.33 0.53
C LEU A 96 14.33 3.15 1.51
N ARG A 97 15.52 3.65 1.14
CA ARG A 97 16.69 3.63 2.04
C ARG A 97 16.48 4.53 3.26
N VAL A 98 15.93 5.73 3.07
CA VAL A 98 15.61 6.65 4.17
C VAL A 98 14.52 6.06 5.06
N MET A 99 13.49 5.41 4.50
CA MET A 99 12.50 4.64 5.29
C MET A 99 13.18 3.62 6.19
N LYS A 100 14.08 2.81 5.66
CA LYS A 100 14.82 1.80 6.47
C LYS A 100 15.69 2.44 7.55
N GLN A 101 16.39 3.54 7.24
CA GLN A 101 17.22 4.27 8.21
C GLN A 101 16.42 4.84 9.38
N HIS A 102 15.15 5.18 9.16
CA HIS A 102 14.21 5.65 10.18
C HIS A 102 13.32 4.54 10.76
N ASN A 103 13.70 3.26 10.61
CA ASN A 103 13.02 2.09 11.16
C ASN A 103 11.59 1.86 10.65
N PHE A 104 11.22 2.39 9.50
CA PHE A 104 10.01 1.95 8.80
C PHE A 104 10.23 0.54 8.26
N ASN A 105 9.20 -0.30 8.38
CA ASN A 105 9.24 -1.65 7.85
C ASN A 105 8.17 -1.90 6.78
N ALA A 106 7.32 -0.92 6.50
CA ALA A 106 6.22 -1.06 5.57
C ALA A 106 5.91 0.24 4.82
N VAL A 107 5.35 0.10 3.61
CA VAL A 107 4.88 1.21 2.79
C VAL A 107 3.53 0.85 2.16
N ARG A 108 2.59 1.79 2.14
CA ARG A 108 1.36 1.69 1.35
C ARG A 108 1.50 2.54 0.09
N CYS A 109 1.24 1.92 -1.05
CA CYS A 109 1.23 2.56 -2.36
C CYS A 109 -0.03 3.42 -2.52
N SER A 110 -0.05 4.59 -1.91
CA SER A 110 -1.19 5.50 -1.96
C SER A 110 -1.17 6.33 -3.25
N HIS A 111 -2.17 6.36 -4.11
CA HIS A 111 -3.35 5.47 -4.11
C HIS A 111 -3.41 4.79 -5.47
N TYR A 112 -2.33 4.12 -5.85
CA TYR A 112 -2.15 3.47 -7.16
C TYR A 112 -0.95 2.51 -7.14
N PRO A 113 -0.93 1.50 -8.02
CA PRO A 113 0.25 0.65 -8.17
C PRO A 113 1.46 1.48 -8.62
N ASN A 114 2.57 1.32 -7.91
CA ASN A 114 3.80 2.05 -8.21
C ASN A 114 4.53 1.48 -9.44
N HIS A 115 5.63 2.11 -9.84
CA HIS A 115 6.50 1.61 -10.89
C HIS A 115 7.05 0.22 -10.54
N PRO A 116 7.16 -0.75 -11.47
CA PRO A 116 7.61 -2.12 -11.15
C PRO A 116 8.96 -2.22 -10.42
N GLU A 117 9.89 -1.31 -10.68
CA GLU A 117 11.17 -1.28 -9.98
C GLU A 117 11.02 -0.96 -8.47
N PHE A 118 9.95 -0.26 -8.07
CA PHE A 118 9.67 0.01 -6.67
C PHE A 118 9.52 -1.29 -5.87
N TYR A 119 8.77 -2.24 -6.39
CA TYR A 119 8.56 -3.54 -5.73
C TYR A 119 9.84 -4.36 -5.67
N ARG A 120 10.65 -4.37 -6.75
CA ARG A 120 11.97 -5.02 -6.76
C ARG A 120 12.90 -4.42 -5.70
N LEU A 121 12.86 -3.10 -5.50
CA LEU A 121 13.60 -2.43 -4.44
C LEU A 121 13.07 -2.82 -3.05
N CYS A 122 11.75 -2.89 -2.85
CA CYS A 122 11.16 -3.36 -1.60
C CYS A 122 11.54 -4.82 -1.31
N ASP A 123 11.56 -5.68 -2.33
CA ASP A 123 12.01 -7.07 -2.20
C ASP A 123 13.46 -7.15 -1.72
N ARG A 124 14.36 -6.33 -2.28
CA ARG A 124 15.79 -6.33 -1.98
C ARG A 124 16.14 -5.63 -0.67
N LEU A 125 15.50 -4.51 -0.37
CA LEU A 125 15.79 -3.70 0.82
C LEU A 125 15.04 -4.18 2.06
N GLY A 126 14.01 -4.99 1.89
CA GLY A 126 13.19 -5.52 2.97
C GLY A 126 12.18 -4.50 3.49
N LEU A 127 11.14 -4.23 2.71
CA LEU A 127 9.98 -3.46 3.14
C LEU A 127 8.70 -4.24 2.80
N TYR A 128 7.78 -4.34 3.74
CA TYR A 128 6.45 -4.86 3.46
C TYR A 128 5.66 -3.85 2.65
N VAL A 129 4.87 -4.32 1.71
CA VAL A 129 4.09 -3.46 0.80
C VAL A 129 2.61 -3.79 0.93
N VAL A 130 1.81 -2.74 1.04
CA VAL A 130 0.40 -2.73 0.67
C VAL A 130 0.33 -2.18 -0.74
N ASP A 131 0.05 -3.05 -1.71
CA ASP A 131 -0.16 -2.64 -3.09
C ASP A 131 -1.62 -2.29 -3.32
N GLU A 132 -1.88 -1.11 -3.88
CA GLU A 132 -3.22 -0.55 -3.94
C GLU A 132 -3.68 -0.27 -5.36
N ALA A 133 -4.89 -0.73 -5.66
CA ALA A 133 -5.53 -0.47 -6.94
C ALA A 133 -5.80 1.04 -7.11
N ASN A 134 -5.57 1.57 -8.30
CA ASN A 134 -5.81 2.97 -8.64
C ASN A 134 -7.30 3.29 -8.74
N LEU A 135 -7.97 3.23 -7.62
CA LEU A 135 -9.40 3.44 -7.48
C LEU A 135 -9.66 4.42 -6.34
N GLU A 136 -10.25 5.56 -6.69
CA GLU A 136 -10.69 6.58 -5.74
C GLU A 136 -11.87 7.35 -6.33
N THR A 137 -12.91 7.54 -5.53
CA THR A 137 -14.12 8.28 -5.93
C THR A 137 -14.55 9.29 -4.86
N HIS A 138 -13.59 9.78 -4.06
CA HIS A 138 -13.83 10.69 -2.93
C HIS A 138 -14.62 11.95 -3.32
N GLY A 139 -14.37 12.49 -4.51
CA GLY A 139 -15.11 13.66 -5.03
C GLY A 139 -16.58 13.40 -5.39
N MET A 140 -17.06 12.15 -5.36
CA MET A 140 -18.46 11.82 -5.66
C MET A 140 -19.37 12.05 -4.44
N THR A 141 -20.61 12.46 -4.72
CA THR A 141 -21.65 12.57 -3.70
C THR A 141 -22.88 11.75 -4.13
N PRO A 142 -23.23 10.67 -3.39
CA PRO A 142 -22.47 10.04 -2.32
C PRO A 142 -21.17 9.40 -2.83
N MET A 143 -20.14 9.27 -1.97
CA MET A 143 -18.83 8.72 -2.30
C MET A 143 -18.90 7.33 -2.97
N GLY A 144 -19.79 6.45 -2.49
CA GLY A 144 -20.01 5.10 -3.03
C GLY A 144 -20.83 5.03 -4.32
N ARG A 145 -21.19 6.14 -4.94
CA ARG A 145 -22.08 6.19 -6.12
C ARG A 145 -21.62 5.28 -7.26
N LEU A 146 -20.33 5.33 -7.59
CA LEU A 146 -19.80 4.53 -8.70
C LEU A 146 -19.66 3.05 -8.33
N ALA A 147 -19.32 2.75 -7.08
CA ALA A 147 -19.21 1.37 -6.59
C ALA A 147 -20.55 0.62 -6.58
N GLN A 148 -21.67 1.36 -6.55
CA GLN A 148 -23.03 0.83 -6.56
C GLN A 148 -23.63 0.78 -7.97
N ASP A 149 -23.03 1.42 -8.96
CA ASP A 149 -23.52 1.46 -10.33
C ASP A 149 -22.91 0.30 -11.15
N PRO A 150 -23.74 -0.65 -11.65
CA PRO A 150 -23.25 -1.77 -12.45
C PRO A 150 -22.46 -1.37 -13.69
N ALA A 151 -22.70 -0.18 -14.26
CA ALA A 151 -21.96 0.30 -15.42
C ALA A 151 -20.46 0.49 -15.15
N TRP A 152 -20.06 0.67 -13.89
CA TRP A 152 -18.67 0.85 -13.45
C TRP A 152 -18.00 -0.43 -12.97
N SER A 153 -18.73 -1.53 -12.79
CA SER A 153 -18.22 -2.77 -12.20
C SER A 153 -16.97 -3.30 -12.89
N ASN A 154 -16.92 -3.29 -14.23
CA ASN A 154 -15.74 -3.72 -14.98
C ASN A 154 -14.54 -2.79 -14.75
N ALA A 155 -14.76 -1.47 -14.69
CA ALA A 155 -13.70 -0.50 -14.45
C ALA A 155 -13.07 -0.69 -13.07
N PHE A 156 -13.84 -1.04 -12.06
CA PHE A 156 -13.36 -1.39 -10.72
C PHE A 156 -12.56 -2.70 -10.78
N LEU A 157 -13.12 -3.75 -11.33
CA LEU A 157 -12.51 -5.07 -11.36
C LEU A 157 -11.21 -5.08 -12.17
N GLU A 158 -11.15 -4.44 -13.33
CA GLU A 158 -9.95 -4.38 -14.16
C GLU A 158 -8.74 -3.74 -13.45
N ARG A 159 -8.96 -2.74 -12.60
CA ARG A 159 -7.87 -2.10 -11.85
C ARG A 159 -7.19 -3.06 -10.91
N VAL A 160 -7.95 -3.78 -10.11
CA VAL A 160 -7.38 -4.74 -9.16
C VAL A 160 -6.81 -5.97 -9.87
N THR A 161 -7.47 -6.46 -10.93
CA THR A 161 -7.00 -7.66 -11.64
C THR A 161 -5.67 -7.42 -12.35
N ARG A 162 -5.50 -6.25 -12.98
CA ARG A 162 -4.25 -5.86 -13.63
C ARG A 162 -3.12 -5.65 -12.63
N MET A 163 -3.40 -5.02 -11.50
CA MET A 163 -2.43 -4.85 -10.41
C MET A 163 -1.92 -6.21 -9.93
N VAL A 164 -2.82 -7.09 -9.51
CA VAL A 164 -2.45 -8.41 -9.01
C VAL A 164 -1.69 -9.22 -10.06
N ALA A 165 -2.16 -9.23 -11.33
CA ALA A 165 -1.49 -9.98 -12.40
C ALA A 165 -0.07 -9.47 -12.67
N ARG A 166 0.17 -8.17 -12.59
CA ARG A 166 1.49 -7.57 -12.79
C ARG A 166 2.45 -7.85 -11.64
N ASP A 167 1.94 -7.72 -10.39
CA ASP A 167 2.80 -7.60 -9.21
C ASP A 167 2.81 -8.87 -8.33
N PHE A 168 2.17 -9.93 -8.79
CA PHE A 168 1.98 -11.18 -8.06
C PHE A 168 3.27 -11.79 -7.49
N ASN A 169 4.39 -11.70 -8.21
CA ASN A 169 5.64 -12.38 -7.86
C ASN A 169 6.50 -11.65 -6.81
N HIS A 170 6.03 -10.52 -6.26
CA HIS A 170 6.82 -9.76 -5.28
C HIS A 170 6.60 -10.26 -3.85
N PRO A 171 7.64 -10.80 -3.16
CA PRO A 171 7.51 -11.27 -1.78
C PRO A 171 7.23 -10.12 -0.79
N SER A 172 7.64 -8.90 -1.11
CA SER A 172 7.38 -7.71 -0.29
C SER A 172 5.89 -7.38 -0.17
N ILE A 173 5.08 -7.65 -1.21
CA ILE A 173 3.64 -7.43 -1.15
C ILE A 173 3.01 -8.46 -0.22
N ILE A 174 2.44 -8.01 0.89
CA ILE A 174 1.78 -8.86 1.89
C ILE A 174 0.28 -8.59 2.00
N ILE A 175 -0.18 -7.47 1.46
CA ILE A 175 -1.59 -7.06 1.45
C ILE A 175 -1.92 -6.48 0.08
N TRP A 176 -3.06 -6.90 -0.48
CA TRP A 176 -3.70 -6.25 -1.63
C TRP A 176 -4.75 -5.27 -1.12
N SER A 177 -4.73 -4.03 -1.61
CA SER A 177 -5.73 -3.02 -1.30
C SER A 177 -6.65 -2.78 -2.49
N LEU A 178 -7.97 -2.77 -2.24
CA LEU A 178 -8.97 -2.61 -3.30
C LEU A 178 -9.11 -1.17 -3.80
N GLY A 179 -8.41 -0.23 -3.19
CA GLY A 179 -8.45 1.19 -3.53
C GLY A 179 -8.59 2.07 -2.30
N ASN A 180 -8.90 3.33 -2.52
CA ASN A 180 -9.01 4.37 -1.52
C ASN A 180 -10.36 5.09 -1.62
N GLU A 181 -10.90 5.56 -0.50
CA GLU A 181 -12.03 6.48 -0.33
C GLU A 181 -13.07 6.46 -1.47
N SER A 182 -13.65 5.28 -1.72
CA SER A 182 -14.63 5.06 -2.79
C SER A 182 -16.00 4.62 -2.26
N GLY A 183 -16.24 4.80 -0.96
CA GLY A 183 -17.43 4.29 -0.30
C GLY A 183 -17.48 2.76 -0.39
N TYR A 184 -18.68 2.20 -0.44
CA TYR A 184 -18.84 0.75 -0.56
C TYR A 184 -19.99 0.39 -1.51
N GLY A 185 -19.81 -0.71 -2.24
CA GLY A 185 -20.84 -1.29 -3.12
C GLY A 185 -20.44 -2.66 -3.66
N PRO A 186 -21.35 -3.31 -4.41
CA PRO A 186 -21.12 -4.66 -4.97
C PRO A 186 -19.86 -4.82 -5.81
N ALA A 187 -19.35 -3.72 -6.39
CA ALA A 187 -18.08 -3.74 -7.11
C ALA A 187 -16.90 -4.16 -6.20
N HIS A 188 -16.88 -3.70 -4.94
CA HIS A 188 -15.84 -4.08 -3.98
C HIS A 188 -15.93 -5.55 -3.57
N ASP A 189 -17.16 -6.09 -3.42
CA ASP A 189 -17.35 -7.53 -3.14
C ASP A 189 -16.81 -8.38 -4.29
N ALA A 190 -17.09 -7.97 -5.53
CA ALA A 190 -16.60 -8.67 -6.72
C ALA A 190 -15.05 -8.62 -6.79
N MET A 191 -14.45 -7.48 -6.53
CA MET A 191 -12.97 -7.32 -6.45
C MET A 191 -12.37 -8.23 -5.37
N TYR A 192 -12.92 -8.19 -4.16
CA TYR A 192 -12.48 -9.02 -3.05
C TYR A 192 -12.53 -10.51 -3.39
N GLN A 193 -13.69 -10.98 -3.88
CA GLN A 193 -13.89 -12.38 -4.26
C GLN A 193 -12.93 -12.82 -5.37
N TRP A 194 -12.64 -11.95 -6.32
CA TRP A 194 -11.69 -12.23 -7.39
C TRP A 194 -10.27 -12.36 -6.84
N VAL A 195 -9.80 -11.41 -6.02
CA VAL A 195 -8.45 -11.44 -5.43
C VAL A 195 -8.27 -12.68 -4.57
N LYS A 196 -9.23 -13.03 -3.71
CA LYS A 196 -9.15 -14.22 -2.85
C LYS A 196 -9.07 -15.54 -3.63
N ARG A 197 -9.62 -15.58 -4.85
CA ARG A 197 -9.49 -16.73 -5.76
C ARG A 197 -8.19 -16.74 -6.53
N ALA A 198 -7.74 -15.57 -6.99
CA ALA A 198 -6.49 -15.44 -7.75
C ALA A 198 -5.26 -15.60 -6.86
N ASP A 199 -5.29 -15.03 -5.65
CA ASP A 199 -4.20 -15.10 -4.68
C ASP A 199 -4.72 -15.31 -3.25
N PRO A 200 -4.97 -16.55 -2.84
CA PRO A 200 -5.38 -16.86 -1.48
C PRO A 200 -4.26 -16.68 -0.43
N SER A 201 -3.02 -16.44 -0.87
CA SER A 201 -1.84 -16.39 0.00
C SER A 201 -1.63 -15.03 0.68
N ARG A 202 -2.38 -13.99 0.27
CA ARG A 202 -2.27 -12.64 0.82
C ARG A 202 -3.59 -12.16 1.40
N ALA A 203 -3.49 -11.28 2.39
CA ALA A 203 -4.63 -10.56 2.92
C ALA A 203 -5.13 -9.49 1.94
N VAL A 204 -6.41 -9.18 2.01
CA VAL A 204 -7.03 -8.07 1.30
C VAL A 204 -7.48 -7.02 2.30
N GLN A 205 -7.21 -5.75 2.02
CA GLN A 205 -7.74 -4.64 2.81
C GLN A 205 -8.60 -3.70 1.95
N TYR A 206 -9.59 -3.10 2.58
CA TYR A 206 -10.34 -1.97 2.06
C TYR A 206 -10.99 -1.19 3.20
N GLU A 207 -10.66 0.10 3.34
CA GLU A 207 -11.13 0.93 4.47
C GLU A 207 -12.64 1.22 4.40
N GLY A 208 -13.18 1.43 3.19
CA GLY A 208 -14.61 1.62 2.96
C GLY A 208 -15.46 0.37 3.27
N GLY A 209 -14.82 -0.78 3.45
CA GLY A 209 -15.46 -1.99 3.92
C GLY A 209 -15.84 -1.95 5.41
N GLY A 210 -15.19 -1.12 6.21
CA GLY A 210 -15.45 -1.01 7.64
C GLY A 210 -15.37 -2.36 8.36
N ALA A 211 -16.29 -2.57 9.32
CA ALA A 211 -16.45 -3.84 10.03
C ALA A 211 -17.67 -4.65 9.53
N ASP A 212 -18.55 -4.04 8.77
CA ASP A 212 -19.88 -4.59 8.46
C ASP A 212 -19.98 -5.27 7.09
N THR A 213 -18.86 -5.34 6.35
CA THR A 213 -18.83 -5.90 5.00
C THR A 213 -17.80 -7.02 4.87
N PRO A 214 -18.00 -7.94 3.89
CA PRO A 214 -17.04 -9.01 3.61
C PRO A 214 -15.84 -8.59 2.75
N ALA A 215 -15.75 -7.33 2.32
CA ALA A 215 -14.77 -6.88 1.33
C ALA A 215 -13.38 -6.59 1.92
N THR A 216 -13.09 -7.02 3.13
CA THR A 216 -11.78 -6.80 3.79
C THR A 216 -11.44 -7.90 4.80
N ASP A 217 -10.22 -8.39 4.76
CA ASP A 217 -9.66 -9.29 5.77
C ASP A 217 -9.09 -8.53 6.99
N ILE A 218 -8.92 -7.21 6.88
CA ILE A 218 -8.27 -6.35 7.86
C ILE A 218 -9.21 -5.16 8.13
N ILE A 219 -9.44 -4.85 9.40
CA ILE A 219 -10.08 -3.59 9.79
C ILE A 219 -9.03 -2.48 9.65
N CYS A 220 -9.25 -1.53 8.74
CA CYS A 220 -8.23 -0.53 8.39
C CYS A 220 -8.79 0.90 8.35
N PRO A 221 -9.28 1.45 9.48
CA PRO A 221 -9.87 2.78 9.50
C PRO A 221 -8.83 3.87 9.27
N MET A 222 -9.30 4.98 8.67
CA MET A 222 -8.51 6.20 8.48
C MET A 222 -8.71 7.17 9.63
N TYR A 223 -7.62 7.76 10.10
CA TYR A 223 -7.58 8.88 11.05
C TYR A 223 -8.41 8.67 12.31
N ALA A 224 -8.59 7.41 12.73
CA ALA A 224 -9.22 7.11 14.02
C ALA A 224 -8.42 7.76 15.15
N ARG A 225 -9.03 8.70 15.89
CA ARG A 225 -8.38 9.31 17.06
C ARG A 225 -8.36 8.34 18.23
N THR A 226 -7.41 8.48 19.12
CA THR A 226 -7.23 7.52 20.22
C THR A 226 -8.46 7.42 21.13
N HIS A 227 -9.13 8.53 21.44
CA HIS A 227 -10.18 8.58 22.45
C HIS A 227 -11.47 9.30 22.04
N GLN A 228 -11.57 9.82 20.84
CA GLN A 228 -12.66 10.69 20.44
C GLN A 228 -13.20 10.37 19.05
N ASP A 229 -14.51 10.16 18.94
CA ASP A 229 -15.20 10.08 17.66
C ASP A 229 -15.10 11.42 16.90
N GLN A 230 -15.07 11.34 15.58
CA GLN A 230 -15.11 12.52 14.72
C GLN A 230 -16.45 12.57 13.99
N PRO A 231 -17.15 13.70 13.99
CA PRO A 231 -18.42 13.87 13.32
C PRO A 231 -18.20 14.09 11.81
N PHE A 232 -17.83 13.05 11.07
CA PHE A 232 -17.76 13.10 9.63
C PHE A 232 -19.00 12.46 9.00
N PRO A 233 -19.80 13.21 8.21
CA PRO A 233 -21.08 12.68 7.69
C PRO A 233 -20.92 11.52 6.70
N ALA A 234 -19.82 11.49 5.93
CA ALA A 234 -19.64 10.54 4.83
C ALA A 234 -18.99 9.22 5.24
N VAL A 235 -18.17 9.23 6.30
CA VAL A 235 -17.46 8.04 6.79
C VAL A 235 -17.41 8.10 8.31
N THR A 236 -17.87 7.04 8.97
CA THR A 236 -17.83 6.98 10.43
C THR A 236 -16.39 6.87 10.91
N LYS A 237 -15.85 7.96 11.44
CA LYS A 237 -14.51 8.00 12.04
C LYS A 237 -14.63 7.83 13.56
N TRP A 238 -14.80 6.58 13.99
CA TRP A 238 -14.85 6.22 15.40
C TRP A 238 -13.50 6.39 16.08
N ALA A 239 -13.55 6.59 17.38
CA ALA A 239 -12.37 6.50 18.23
C ALA A 239 -11.71 5.12 18.11
N LEU A 240 -10.38 5.07 18.22
CA LEU A 240 -9.62 3.84 18.14
C LEU A 240 -10.07 2.81 19.19
N ALA A 241 -10.38 3.26 20.41
CA ALA A 241 -10.93 2.42 21.48
C ALA A 241 -12.22 1.68 21.05
N LYS A 242 -13.05 2.30 20.22
CA LYS A 242 -14.28 1.70 19.71
C LYS A 242 -14.01 0.62 18.67
N TRP A 243 -13.06 0.86 17.76
CA TRP A 243 -12.61 -0.16 16.80
C TRP A 243 -11.95 -1.37 17.48
N ILE A 244 -11.18 -1.13 18.53
CA ILE A 244 -10.55 -2.19 19.34
C ILE A 244 -11.61 -3.03 20.05
N GLY A 245 -12.64 -2.38 20.60
CA GLY A 245 -13.70 -2.98 21.42
C GLY A 245 -14.90 -3.51 20.65
N LEU A 246 -14.85 -3.62 19.31
CA LEU A 246 -15.95 -4.20 18.54
C LEU A 246 -16.23 -5.64 18.99
N PRO A 247 -17.48 -5.96 19.38
CA PRO A 247 -17.84 -7.31 19.81
C PRO A 247 -17.68 -8.28 18.65
N ASP A 248 -17.19 -9.48 18.95
CA ASP A 248 -17.03 -10.59 18.00
C ASP A 248 -16.15 -10.31 16.79
N GLU A 249 -15.39 -9.19 16.80
CA GLU A 249 -14.48 -8.84 15.72
C GLU A 249 -13.11 -9.54 15.93
N HIS A 250 -12.76 -10.40 14.98
CA HIS A 250 -11.56 -11.24 15.04
C HIS A 250 -10.52 -10.90 13.96
N ARG A 251 -10.78 -9.89 13.10
CA ARG A 251 -9.83 -9.46 12.07
C ARG A 251 -8.72 -8.61 12.70
N PRO A 252 -7.51 -8.60 12.13
CA PRO A 252 -6.46 -7.64 12.48
C PRO A 252 -6.98 -6.21 12.32
N LEU A 253 -6.47 -5.30 13.16
CA LEU A 253 -6.74 -3.86 13.08
C LEU A 253 -5.42 -3.16 12.73
N ILE A 254 -5.35 -2.56 11.53
CA ILE A 254 -4.17 -1.86 11.02
C ILE A 254 -4.63 -0.53 10.43
N LEU A 255 -4.12 0.57 10.93
CA LEU A 255 -4.53 1.90 10.45
C LEU A 255 -3.96 2.14 9.05
N CYS A 256 -4.79 2.18 8.01
CA CYS A 256 -4.30 2.44 6.65
C CYS A 256 -3.81 3.89 6.52
N GLU A 257 -4.37 4.82 7.30
CA GLU A 257 -3.89 6.19 7.42
C GLU A 257 -4.07 6.71 8.85
N TYR A 258 -3.02 7.32 9.41
CA TYR A 258 -3.08 8.00 10.70
C TYR A 258 -2.04 9.11 10.80
N ALA A 259 -2.16 9.95 11.82
CA ALA A 259 -1.22 11.02 12.12
C ALA A 259 -0.99 11.99 10.95
N HIS A 260 -2.08 12.39 10.28
CA HIS A 260 -2.07 13.39 9.21
C HIS A 260 -1.37 14.68 9.66
N ALA A 261 -0.32 15.10 8.96
CA ALA A 261 0.59 16.12 9.42
C ALA A 261 0.68 17.34 8.51
N MET A 262 -0.46 17.89 8.12
CA MET A 262 -0.50 19.19 7.46
C MET A 262 -0.18 20.29 8.48
N GLY A 263 0.90 21.04 8.26
CA GLY A 263 1.38 22.06 9.19
C GLY A 263 1.82 21.47 10.54
N ASN A 264 1.56 22.14 11.64
CA ASN A 264 1.92 21.69 12.99
C ASN A 264 0.77 20.91 13.66
N SER A 265 0.42 19.74 13.15
CA SER A 265 -0.78 19.01 13.56
C SER A 265 -0.54 17.61 14.13
N ARG A 266 0.71 17.12 14.20
CA ARG A 266 1.07 15.74 14.57
C ARG A 266 1.15 15.48 16.09
N GLY A 267 0.33 16.14 16.90
CA GLY A 267 0.26 15.91 18.33
C GLY A 267 -0.30 14.53 18.69
N GLY A 268 0.13 13.98 19.84
CA GLY A 268 -0.43 12.74 20.39
C GLY A 268 0.08 11.44 19.75
N TYR A 269 1.13 11.48 18.93
CA TYR A 269 1.70 10.29 18.27
C TYR A 269 2.07 9.17 19.26
N ALA A 270 2.63 9.54 20.42
CA ALA A 270 2.97 8.58 21.47
C ALA A 270 1.76 7.79 21.98
N HIS A 271 0.55 8.36 21.97
CA HIS A 271 -0.66 7.66 22.41
C HIS A 271 -1.07 6.54 21.44
N TYR A 272 -0.88 6.73 20.13
CA TYR A 272 -1.06 5.65 19.16
C TYR A 272 -0.11 4.50 19.44
N TRP A 273 1.16 4.81 19.66
CA TRP A 273 2.18 3.80 19.94
C TRP A 273 1.98 3.09 21.26
N GLN A 274 1.42 3.77 22.25
CA GLN A 274 0.99 3.11 23.48
C GLN A 274 -0.16 2.12 23.18
N ALA A 275 -1.18 2.53 22.43
CA ALA A 275 -2.28 1.67 22.05
C ALA A 275 -1.82 0.45 21.21
N PHE A 276 -0.85 0.63 20.30
CA PHE A 276 -0.25 -0.48 19.55
C PHE A 276 0.44 -1.51 20.45
N ARG A 277 1.02 -1.09 21.57
CA ARG A 277 1.62 -1.99 22.56
C ARG A 277 0.60 -2.67 23.46
N ASP A 278 -0.46 -1.96 23.81
CA ASP A 278 -1.45 -2.45 24.79
C ASP A 278 -2.47 -3.41 24.17
N HIS A 279 -2.67 -3.33 22.84
CA HIS A 279 -3.71 -4.07 22.14
C HIS A 279 -3.13 -4.91 20.99
N PRO A 280 -2.84 -6.20 21.20
CA PRO A 280 -2.16 -7.06 20.21
C PRO A 280 -2.82 -7.09 18.83
N ARG A 281 -4.17 -7.00 18.76
CA ARG A 281 -4.90 -6.98 17.48
C ARG A 281 -4.69 -5.67 16.69
N LEU A 282 -4.31 -4.59 17.37
CA LEU A 282 -3.95 -3.30 16.77
C LEU A 282 -2.47 -3.34 16.36
N GLN A 283 -2.22 -3.70 15.12
CA GLN A 283 -0.87 -4.02 14.61
C GLN A 283 -0.18 -2.83 13.91
N GLY A 284 -0.34 -1.62 14.42
CA GLY A 284 0.30 -0.43 13.88
C GLY A 284 -0.47 0.21 12.73
N GLY A 285 0.23 0.86 11.81
CA GLY A 285 -0.41 1.54 10.68
C GLY A 285 0.57 2.34 9.83
N PHE A 286 -0.01 3.10 8.89
CA PHE A 286 0.71 3.89 7.90
C PHE A 286 0.48 5.38 8.15
N VAL A 287 1.55 6.12 8.44
CA VAL A 287 1.49 7.57 8.64
C VAL A 287 1.10 8.24 7.33
N TRP A 288 0.25 9.24 7.38
CA TRP A 288 -0.03 10.12 6.26
C TRP A 288 0.84 11.37 6.38
N ASP A 289 1.83 11.63 5.52
CA ASP A 289 2.39 10.70 4.55
C ASP A 289 3.93 10.80 4.51
N TRP A 290 4.59 10.26 3.49
CA TRP A 290 6.06 10.14 3.44
C TRP A 290 6.74 11.45 3.08
N VAL A 291 6.36 12.09 1.97
CA VAL A 291 7.02 13.28 1.43
C VAL A 291 5.99 14.32 0.97
N ASP A 292 6.26 15.59 1.25
CA ASP A 292 5.49 16.69 0.69
C ASP A 292 5.52 16.67 -0.85
N GLN A 293 4.37 16.84 -1.50
CA GLN A 293 4.28 16.84 -2.97
C GLN A 293 4.37 18.25 -3.57
N GLY A 294 5.20 19.11 -2.98
CA GLY A 294 5.52 20.43 -3.54
C GLY A 294 6.43 20.32 -4.77
N LEU A 295 6.28 21.22 -5.72
CA LEU A 295 7.07 21.28 -6.95
C LEU A 295 8.08 22.44 -6.90
N ASP A 296 9.21 22.27 -7.56
CA ASP A 296 10.23 23.32 -7.72
C ASP A 296 9.63 24.57 -8.34
N LYS A 297 9.76 25.71 -7.65
CA LYS A 297 9.32 27.01 -8.14
C LYS A 297 10.24 28.12 -7.63
N TYR A 298 10.27 29.20 -8.38
CA TYR A 298 11.13 30.35 -8.09
C TYR A 298 10.31 31.63 -8.10
N THR A 299 10.58 32.51 -7.14
CA THR A 299 10.04 33.88 -7.13
C THR A 299 10.66 34.71 -8.23
N ALA A 300 10.08 35.88 -8.53
CA ALA A 300 10.61 36.78 -9.54
C ALA A 300 12.04 37.29 -9.26
N ASP A 301 12.44 37.32 -8.00
CA ASP A 301 13.80 37.65 -7.53
C ASP A 301 14.73 36.43 -7.41
N GLY A 302 14.29 35.25 -7.92
CA GLY A 302 15.12 34.04 -8.04
C GLY A 302 15.20 33.17 -6.78
N ARG A 303 14.41 33.43 -5.74
CA ARG A 303 14.37 32.57 -4.55
C ARG A 303 13.57 31.29 -4.81
N HIS A 304 14.16 30.16 -4.51
CA HIS A 304 13.49 28.87 -4.59
C HIS A 304 12.43 28.72 -3.50
N TYR A 305 11.32 28.05 -3.83
CA TYR A 305 10.31 27.57 -2.89
C TYR A 305 9.57 26.36 -3.46
N TRP A 306 8.90 25.61 -2.59
CA TRP A 306 8.06 24.49 -2.99
C TRP A 306 6.66 25.00 -3.33
N GLY A 307 6.33 25.02 -4.63
CA GLY A 307 5.01 25.44 -5.10
C GLY A 307 3.97 24.34 -4.91
N TYR A 308 2.73 24.74 -4.61
CA TYR A 308 1.58 23.85 -4.46
C TYR A 308 0.33 24.44 -5.13
N GLY A 309 -0.85 23.85 -4.88
CA GLY A 309 -2.10 24.26 -5.53
C GLY A 309 -2.38 25.75 -5.47
N GLY A 310 -2.65 26.37 -6.63
CA GLY A 310 -2.83 27.80 -6.83
C GLY A 310 -1.58 28.55 -7.27
N ASP A 311 -0.38 28.06 -6.93
CA ASP A 311 0.88 28.73 -7.30
C ASP A 311 1.17 28.68 -8.81
N PHE A 312 0.51 27.82 -9.55
CA PHE A 312 0.69 27.61 -11.00
C PHE A 312 -0.41 28.28 -11.84
N GLY A 313 -1.28 29.08 -11.20
CA GLY A 313 -2.41 29.73 -11.87
C GLY A 313 -3.62 28.81 -12.05
N ASP A 314 -3.61 27.64 -11.45
CA ASP A 314 -4.69 26.68 -11.40
C ASP A 314 -5.84 27.22 -10.54
N VAL A 315 -7.06 27.20 -11.09
CA VAL A 315 -8.26 27.77 -10.44
C VAL A 315 -8.86 26.78 -9.43
N GLN A 316 -8.88 25.49 -9.78
CA GLN A 316 -9.35 24.40 -8.91
C GLN A 316 -8.14 23.73 -8.27
N ASN A 317 -8.00 23.89 -6.96
CA ASN A 317 -6.89 23.30 -6.21
C ASN A 317 -7.22 23.22 -4.72
N ASP A 318 -6.50 22.38 -3.99
CA ASP A 318 -6.60 22.20 -2.54
C ASP A 318 -5.45 22.86 -1.77
N ARG A 319 -4.76 23.82 -2.39
CA ARG A 319 -3.65 24.58 -1.80
C ARG A 319 -2.56 23.64 -1.27
N GLN A 320 -2.15 23.84 0.01
CA GLN A 320 -1.12 23.07 0.69
C GLN A 320 -1.57 21.66 1.14
N PHE A 321 -2.72 21.16 0.70
CA PHE A 321 -3.22 19.84 1.10
C PHE A 321 -2.32 18.67 0.64
N CYS A 322 -1.41 18.91 -0.28
CA CYS A 322 -0.36 18.00 -0.71
C CYS A 322 0.92 18.07 0.15
N CYS A 323 0.96 18.90 1.19
CA CYS A 323 2.14 19.07 2.06
C CYS A 323 1.86 18.48 3.45
N ASN A 324 1.91 17.15 3.54
CA ASN A 324 1.63 16.35 4.74
C ASN A 324 2.80 15.44 5.10
N GLY A 325 3.93 15.58 4.41
CA GLY A 325 5.06 14.66 4.48
C GLY A 325 5.79 14.64 5.81
N LEU A 326 6.46 13.53 6.07
CA LEU A 326 7.52 13.42 7.07
C LEU A 326 8.80 14.08 6.59
N LEU A 327 8.90 14.27 5.27
CA LEU A 327 10.03 14.91 4.57
C LEU A 327 9.54 16.05 3.69
N PHE A 328 10.38 17.08 3.53
CA PHE A 328 10.25 18.05 2.45
C PHE A 328 10.43 17.38 1.07
N PRO A 329 10.03 18.04 -0.04
CA PRO A 329 10.17 17.47 -1.39
C PRO A 329 11.60 17.06 -1.75
N ASP A 330 12.62 17.72 -1.21
CA ASP A 330 14.05 17.37 -1.37
C ASP A 330 14.54 16.26 -0.45
N ARG A 331 13.63 15.63 0.31
CA ARG A 331 13.88 14.59 1.32
C ARG A 331 14.62 15.08 2.58
N THR A 332 14.70 16.38 2.79
CA THR A 332 15.10 16.91 4.10
C THR A 332 14.02 16.57 5.14
N PRO A 333 14.40 16.00 6.30
CA PRO A 333 13.41 15.63 7.32
C PRO A 333 12.67 16.82 7.91
N HIS A 334 11.36 16.69 8.06
CA HIS A 334 10.60 17.54 8.97
C HIS A 334 10.90 17.19 10.43
N PRO A 335 10.78 18.14 11.39
CA PRO A 335 10.99 17.86 12.81
C PRO A 335 10.15 16.68 13.33
N ALA A 336 9.06 16.35 12.68
CA ALA A 336 8.18 15.26 13.06
C ALA A 336 8.73 13.84 12.73
N LEU A 337 9.79 13.74 11.93
CA LEU A 337 10.47 12.48 11.64
C LEU A 337 11.61 12.20 12.64
N CYS A 338 12.13 13.22 13.30
CA CYS A 338 13.29 13.14 14.24
C CYS A 338 12.87 12.82 15.73
#